data_813d607de83d2e697e461565147bc4b8
#
_entry.id   813d607de83d2e697e461565147bc4b8
#
_cell.length_a   1.000
_cell.length_b   1.000
_cell.length_c   1.000
_cell.angle_alpha   90.00
_cell.angle_beta   90.00
_cell.angle_gamma   90.00
#
_symmetry.space_group_name_H-M   'P 1'
#
loop_
_entity.id
_entity.type
_entity.pdbx_description
1 polymer ?
#
loop_
_entity_poly.entity_id
_entity_poly.type
_entity_poly.pdbx_seq_one_letter_code
_entity_poly.pdbx_strand_id
1 'polypeptide(L)'
;MPPPDWIERVVAAFEADARLDALSGPGDYYGASPVVHWVAEHVYIGAYSRIVSVVLGHPVVFGSNLALRATAWRAVRDRVHRETREVHDDFDIAINLEPGSGIRFDRTLRVGVSARPFASASGFARRIDWAFRTMAINHRDESLWHRRRRWTATRRGDA
;
A
#
# COMPACT_ATOMS: atom_id res chain seq x y z
N MET A 1 -16.58 -0.76 0.42
CA MET A 1 -17.29 0.43 -0.13
C MET A 1 -16.76 1.66 0.58
N PRO A 2 -16.38 2.72 -0.12
CA PRO A 2 -15.95 3.95 0.52
C PRO A 2 -17.14 4.64 1.22
N PRO A 3 -16.90 5.39 2.32
CA PRO A 3 -17.91 6.26 2.90
C PRO A 3 -18.24 7.43 1.94
N PRO A 4 -19.41 8.09 2.11
CA PRO A 4 -19.85 9.14 1.19
C PRO A 4 -18.88 10.34 1.08
N ASP A 5 -18.17 10.65 2.16
CA ASP A 5 -17.21 11.75 2.26
C ASP A 5 -15.77 11.39 1.87
N TRP A 6 -15.54 10.16 1.36
CA TRP A 6 -14.19 9.67 1.06
C TRP A 6 -13.45 10.55 0.06
N ILE A 7 -14.10 10.92 -1.05
CA ILE A 7 -13.49 11.76 -2.10
C ILE A 7 -13.17 13.16 -1.54
N GLU A 8 -14.09 13.75 -0.80
CA GLU A 8 -13.91 15.06 -0.18
C GLU A 8 -12.71 15.07 0.76
N ARG A 9 -12.58 14.06 1.63
CA ARG A 9 -11.45 13.90 2.53
C ARG A 9 -10.13 13.69 1.80
N VAL A 10 -10.14 12.92 0.71
CA VAL A 10 -8.96 12.71 -0.13
C VAL A 10 -8.53 14.02 -0.77
N VAL A 11 -9.45 14.77 -1.37
CA VAL A 11 -9.16 16.06 -2.00
C VAL A 11 -8.61 17.05 -0.97
N ALA A 12 -9.28 17.21 0.17
CA ALA A 12 -8.82 18.08 1.25
C ALA A 12 -7.41 17.71 1.74
N ALA A 13 -7.09 16.41 1.84
CA ALA A 13 -5.77 15.96 2.24
C ALA A 13 -4.67 16.35 1.22
N PHE A 14 -4.96 16.26 -0.07
CA PHE A 14 -4.03 16.66 -1.14
C PHE A 14 -3.90 18.19 -1.28
N GLU A 15 -4.97 18.94 -1.01
CA GLU A 15 -4.94 20.40 -0.99
C GLU A 15 -4.14 20.94 0.19
N ALA A 16 -4.30 20.31 1.37
CA ALA A 16 -3.58 20.71 2.59
C ALA A 16 -2.08 20.42 2.55
N ASP A 17 -1.64 19.49 1.71
CA ASP A 17 -0.24 19.09 1.61
C ASP A 17 0.18 18.88 0.14
N ALA A 18 0.82 19.88 -0.44
CA ALA A 18 1.28 19.82 -1.84
C ALA A 18 2.36 18.74 -2.08
N ARG A 19 3.05 18.28 -1.03
CA ARG A 19 4.05 17.22 -1.11
C ARG A 19 3.46 15.81 -0.98
N LEU A 20 2.17 15.70 -0.64
CA LEU A 20 1.49 14.42 -0.53
C LEU A 20 1.25 13.83 -1.93
N ASP A 21 1.84 12.67 -2.22
CA ASP A 21 1.74 11.96 -3.50
C ASP A 21 0.82 10.74 -3.42
N ALA A 22 0.80 10.08 -2.26
CA ALA A 22 -0.02 8.90 -2.00
C ALA A 22 -0.72 8.99 -0.64
N LEU A 23 -2.02 8.75 -0.62
CA LEU A 23 -2.83 8.65 0.58
C LEU A 23 -3.49 7.27 0.63
N SER A 24 -3.32 6.58 1.74
CA SER A 24 -3.95 5.29 1.99
C SER A 24 -4.53 5.22 3.39
N GLY A 25 -5.35 4.23 3.65
CA GLY A 25 -5.95 4.01 4.96
C GLY A 25 -6.40 2.56 5.15
N PRO A 26 -6.84 2.17 6.35
CA PRO A 26 -7.27 0.81 6.64
C PRO A 26 -8.59 0.46 5.97
N GLY A 27 -8.84 -0.85 5.85
CA GLY A 27 -10.12 -1.41 5.46
C GLY A 27 -10.92 -1.90 6.67
N ASP A 28 -12.24 -1.71 6.62
CA ASP A 28 -13.19 -2.38 7.51
C ASP A 28 -13.70 -3.64 6.83
N TYR A 29 -13.31 -4.80 7.34
CA TYR A 29 -13.65 -6.06 6.70
C TYR A 29 -15.08 -6.47 7.04
N TYR A 30 -15.95 -6.60 6.03
CA TYR A 30 -17.31 -7.10 6.19
C TYR A 30 -17.47 -8.53 5.63
N GLY A 31 -18.46 -9.25 6.12
CA GLY A 31 -18.76 -10.62 5.70
C GLY A 31 -17.83 -11.68 6.30
N ALA A 32 -17.18 -11.37 7.43
CA ALA A 32 -16.35 -12.29 8.18
C ALA A 32 -16.86 -12.48 9.61
N SER A 33 -16.46 -13.60 10.24
CA SER A 33 -16.68 -13.77 11.68
C SER A 33 -15.85 -12.75 12.47
N PRO A 34 -16.23 -12.42 13.72
CA PRO A 34 -15.47 -11.50 14.56
C PRO A 34 -14.00 -11.89 14.74
N VAL A 35 -13.71 -13.20 14.80
CA VAL A 35 -12.35 -13.73 14.91
C VAL A 35 -11.55 -13.46 13.64
N VAL A 36 -12.11 -13.73 12.47
CA VAL A 36 -11.47 -13.46 11.18
C VAL A 36 -11.25 -11.96 10.99
N HIS A 37 -12.19 -11.14 11.41
CA HIS A 37 -12.08 -9.68 11.40
C HIS A 37 -10.89 -9.23 12.27
N TRP A 38 -10.83 -9.71 13.51
CA TRP A 38 -9.74 -9.38 14.43
C TRP A 38 -8.36 -9.79 13.89
N VAL A 39 -8.25 -11.03 13.36
CA VAL A 39 -7.00 -11.54 12.76
C VAL A 39 -6.61 -10.70 11.54
N ALA A 40 -7.54 -10.37 10.67
CA ALA A 40 -7.28 -9.55 9.49
C ALA A 40 -6.79 -8.15 9.87
N GLU A 41 -7.38 -7.52 10.87
CA GLU A 41 -7.04 -6.18 11.30
C GLU A 41 -5.71 -6.12 12.06
N HIS A 42 -5.49 -7.01 13.03
CA HIS A 42 -4.35 -6.91 13.94
C HIS A 42 -3.13 -7.67 13.45
N VAL A 43 -3.31 -8.86 12.88
CA VAL A 43 -2.20 -9.70 12.43
C VAL A 43 -1.83 -9.35 10.99
N TYR A 44 -2.81 -9.40 10.07
CA TYR A 44 -2.50 -9.19 8.65
C TYR A 44 -2.15 -7.72 8.38
N ILE A 45 -3.03 -6.77 8.67
CA ILE A 45 -2.75 -5.35 8.42
C ILE A 45 -1.67 -4.84 9.35
N GLY A 46 -1.74 -5.16 10.65
CA GLY A 46 -0.78 -4.63 11.63
C GLY A 46 0.64 -5.16 11.44
N ALA A 47 0.82 -6.46 11.36
CA ALA A 47 2.14 -7.08 11.17
C ALA A 47 2.67 -6.84 9.73
N TYR A 48 1.83 -7.07 8.72
CA TYR A 48 2.19 -6.86 7.32
C TYR A 48 2.62 -5.42 7.07
N SER A 49 1.83 -4.43 7.52
CA SER A 49 2.18 -3.02 7.33
C SER A 49 3.51 -2.65 7.97
N ARG A 50 3.80 -3.17 9.17
CA ARG A 50 5.07 -2.90 9.85
C ARG A 50 6.24 -3.51 9.11
N ILE A 51 6.14 -4.80 8.74
CA ILE A 51 7.21 -5.51 8.02
C ILE A 51 7.49 -4.84 6.67
N VAL A 52 6.44 -4.60 5.89
CA VAL A 52 6.57 -3.98 4.57
C VAL A 52 7.12 -2.56 4.68
N SER A 53 6.63 -1.75 5.64
CA SER A 53 7.16 -0.39 5.82
C SER A 53 8.63 -0.38 6.23
N VAL A 54 9.09 -1.37 7.02
CA VAL A 54 10.51 -1.53 7.34
C VAL A 54 11.32 -1.91 6.11
N VAL A 55 10.82 -2.84 5.30
CA VAL A 55 11.50 -3.29 4.06
C VAL A 55 11.58 -2.15 3.03
N LEU A 56 10.49 -1.43 2.82
CA LEU A 56 10.43 -0.35 1.83
C LEU A 56 11.08 0.97 2.30
N GLY A 57 11.10 1.21 3.62
CA GLY A 57 11.55 2.49 4.21
C GLY A 57 10.48 3.59 4.22
N HIS A 58 9.24 3.27 3.87
CA HIS A 58 8.10 4.20 3.85
C HIS A 58 6.79 3.50 4.23
N PRO A 59 5.69 4.23 4.55
CA PRO A 59 4.40 3.62 4.83
C PRO A 59 3.89 2.76 3.67
N VAL A 60 3.25 1.63 4.00
CA VAL A 60 2.57 0.80 3.00
C VAL A 60 1.30 1.50 2.51
N VAL A 61 0.91 1.19 1.28
CA VAL A 61 -0.39 1.56 0.72
C VAL A 61 -1.24 0.32 0.48
N PHE A 62 -2.56 0.44 0.58
CA PHE A 62 -3.51 -0.63 0.33
C PHE A 62 -4.40 -0.26 -0.85
N GLY A 63 -4.39 -1.06 -1.90
CA GLY A 63 -5.12 -0.81 -3.15
C GLY A 63 -6.63 -0.67 -2.99
N SER A 64 -7.20 -1.33 -1.96
CA SER A 64 -8.61 -1.15 -1.62
C SER A 64 -8.94 0.25 -1.08
N ASN A 65 -7.95 1.01 -0.63
CA ASN A 65 -8.07 2.35 -0.08
C ASN A 65 -6.81 3.17 -0.41
N LEU A 66 -6.66 3.50 -1.69
CA LEU A 66 -5.50 4.21 -2.22
C LEU A 66 -5.94 5.36 -3.10
N ALA A 67 -5.40 6.53 -2.83
CA ALA A 67 -5.43 7.67 -3.72
C ALA A 67 -4.01 8.09 -4.09
N LEU A 68 -3.79 8.38 -5.36
CA LEU A 68 -2.49 8.82 -5.89
C LEU A 68 -2.67 10.16 -6.61
N ARG A 69 -1.71 11.05 -6.41
CA ARG A 69 -1.60 12.23 -7.25
C ARG A 69 -1.29 11.79 -8.69
N ALA A 70 -1.94 12.41 -9.67
CA ALA A 70 -1.76 12.05 -11.08
C ALA A 70 -0.30 12.17 -11.55
N THR A 71 0.47 13.08 -10.98
CA THR A 71 1.91 13.23 -11.24
C THR A 71 2.70 12.04 -10.71
N ALA A 72 2.42 11.58 -9.49
CA ALA A 72 3.05 10.41 -8.91
C ALA A 72 2.74 9.14 -9.73
N TRP A 73 1.47 8.96 -10.15
CA TRP A 73 1.10 7.86 -11.03
C TRP A 73 1.89 7.89 -12.36
N ARG A 74 1.95 9.05 -13.02
CA ARG A 74 2.72 9.19 -14.27
C ARG A 74 4.20 8.86 -14.12
N ALA A 75 4.78 9.14 -12.95
CA ALA A 75 6.19 8.84 -12.66
C ALA A 75 6.47 7.34 -12.48
N VAL A 76 5.48 6.54 -12.05
CA VAL A 76 5.67 5.11 -11.75
C VAL A 76 5.05 4.15 -12.74
N ARG A 77 4.06 4.57 -13.52
CA ARG A 77 3.21 3.70 -14.35
C ARG A 77 3.96 2.81 -15.35
N ASP A 78 5.13 3.25 -15.80
CA ASP A 78 5.93 2.52 -16.78
C ASP A 78 6.91 1.53 -16.12
N ARG A 79 6.97 1.53 -14.78
CA ARG A 79 7.75 0.58 -13.97
C ARG A 79 6.87 -0.45 -13.26
N VAL A 80 5.55 -0.20 -13.19
CA VAL A 80 4.59 -1.12 -12.55
C VAL A 80 4.30 -2.28 -13.49
N HIS A 81 4.28 -3.50 -12.96
CA HIS A 81 4.14 -4.75 -13.73
C HIS A 81 2.69 -5.06 -14.09
N ARG A 82 2.01 -4.17 -14.81
CA ARG A 82 0.58 -4.28 -15.15
C ARG A 82 0.21 -5.51 -15.98
N GLU A 83 1.17 -6.06 -16.72
CA GLU A 83 0.96 -7.23 -17.57
C GLU A 83 1.06 -8.56 -16.79
N THR A 84 1.51 -8.51 -15.53
CA THR A 84 1.72 -9.67 -14.69
C THR A 84 0.53 -9.89 -13.77
N ARG A 85 -0.24 -10.95 -13.98
CA ARG A 85 -1.46 -11.23 -13.21
C ARG A 85 -1.23 -11.71 -11.77
N GLU A 86 -0.04 -12.16 -11.44
CA GLU A 86 0.30 -12.79 -10.16
C GLU A 86 1.11 -11.86 -9.24
N VAL A 87 0.84 -10.57 -9.32
CA VAL A 87 1.43 -9.54 -8.44
C VAL A 87 0.34 -8.78 -7.70
N HIS A 88 0.70 -8.16 -6.60
CA HIS A 88 -0.16 -7.19 -5.92
C HIS A 88 0.09 -5.79 -6.49
N ASP A 89 -0.90 -5.24 -7.19
CA ASP A 89 -0.82 -3.94 -7.87
C ASP A 89 -0.46 -2.82 -6.90
N ASP A 90 -1.08 -2.78 -5.73
CA ASP A 90 -0.84 -1.79 -4.70
C ASP A 90 0.58 -1.88 -4.11
N PHE A 91 1.06 -3.10 -3.90
CA PHE A 91 2.40 -3.34 -3.40
C PHE A 91 3.45 -3.01 -4.47
N ASP A 92 3.18 -3.35 -5.72
CA ASP A 92 4.03 -3.00 -6.86
C ASP A 92 4.12 -1.47 -7.03
N ILE A 93 3.00 -0.77 -6.97
CA ILE A 93 2.97 0.70 -6.94
C ILE A 93 3.79 1.23 -5.77
N ALA A 94 3.58 0.72 -4.55
CA ALA A 94 4.29 1.17 -3.36
C ALA A 94 5.80 1.04 -3.50
N ILE A 95 6.28 -0.09 -4.01
CA ILE A 95 7.72 -0.32 -4.25
C ILE A 95 8.27 0.71 -5.26
N ASN A 96 7.50 1.06 -6.29
CA ASN A 96 7.94 1.91 -7.38
C ASN A 96 7.78 3.41 -7.12
N LEU A 97 7.12 3.84 -6.02
CA LEU A 97 7.09 5.24 -5.63
C LEU A 97 8.51 5.81 -5.46
N GLU A 98 8.71 7.05 -5.91
CA GLU A 98 10.03 7.68 -5.84
C GLU A 98 10.42 8.05 -4.41
N PRO A 99 11.71 7.91 -4.05
CA PRO A 99 12.23 8.47 -2.81
C PRO A 99 11.97 9.98 -2.74
N GLY A 100 11.39 10.41 -1.62
CA GLY A 100 10.93 11.79 -1.45
C GLY A 100 9.44 12.00 -1.72
N SER A 101 8.74 11.02 -2.30
CA SER A 101 7.27 11.08 -2.40
C SER A 101 6.62 11.17 -1.01
N GLY A 102 5.68 12.08 -0.87
CA GLY A 102 4.86 12.19 0.33
C GLY A 102 3.87 11.03 0.40
N ILE A 103 4.10 10.08 1.31
CA ILE A 103 3.19 8.94 1.53
C ILE A 103 2.60 9.05 2.93
N ARG A 104 1.26 9.09 3.02
CA ARG A 104 0.53 9.13 4.29
C ARG A 104 -0.41 7.96 4.41
N PHE A 105 -0.36 7.31 5.56
CA PHE A 105 -1.34 6.32 5.98
C PHE A 105 -2.27 6.95 7.02
N ASP A 106 -3.48 7.31 6.61
CA ASP A 106 -4.51 7.91 7.48
C ASP A 106 -5.38 6.81 8.08
N ARG A 107 -5.23 6.59 9.38
CA ARG A 107 -5.99 5.58 10.12
C ARG A 107 -7.49 5.88 10.23
N THR A 108 -7.88 7.13 9.99
CA THR A 108 -9.27 7.57 10.04
C THR A 108 -9.98 7.45 8.70
N LEU A 109 -9.22 7.36 7.59
CA LEU A 109 -9.74 7.17 6.25
C LEU A 109 -10.04 5.68 6.01
N ARG A 110 -11.18 5.21 6.45
CA ARG A 110 -11.57 3.79 6.39
C ARG A 110 -12.49 3.50 5.21
N VAL A 111 -12.36 2.32 4.61
CA VAL A 111 -13.27 1.83 3.55
C VAL A 111 -13.74 0.41 3.85
N GLY A 112 -14.98 0.11 3.51
CA GLY A 112 -15.50 -1.25 3.62
C GLY A 112 -14.87 -2.17 2.58
N VAL A 113 -14.22 -3.26 3.03
CA VAL A 113 -13.53 -4.25 2.20
C VAL A 113 -14.14 -5.63 2.44
N SER A 114 -14.36 -6.41 1.38
CA SER A 114 -14.85 -7.78 1.53
C SER A 114 -13.80 -8.69 2.17
N ALA A 115 -14.20 -9.45 3.18
CA ALA A 115 -13.34 -10.44 3.81
C ALA A 115 -13.19 -11.76 3.02
N ARG A 116 -13.85 -11.90 1.86
CA ARG A 116 -13.77 -13.10 1.01
C ARG A 116 -12.35 -13.64 0.80
N PRO A 117 -11.32 -12.79 0.59
CA PRO A 117 -9.96 -13.26 0.39
C PRO A 117 -9.38 -14.03 1.59
N PHE A 118 -9.94 -13.83 2.77
CA PHE A 118 -9.53 -14.51 4.01
C PHE A 118 -10.43 -15.69 4.38
N ALA A 119 -11.45 -15.98 3.57
CA ALA A 119 -12.41 -17.04 3.83
C ALA A 119 -11.81 -18.46 3.63
N SER A 120 -10.64 -18.59 2.98
CA SER A 120 -9.98 -19.87 2.78
C SER A 120 -8.46 -19.77 2.98
N ALA A 121 -7.86 -20.84 3.53
CA ALA A 121 -6.42 -20.95 3.69
C ALA A 121 -5.67 -20.85 2.34
N SER A 122 -6.22 -21.41 1.28
CA SER A 122 -5.64 -21.35 -0.07
C SER A 122 -5.67 -19.93 -0.65
N GLY A 123 -6.75 -19.16 -0.41
CA GLY A 123 -6.84 -17.77 -0.82
C GLY A 123 -5.82 -16.91 -0.09
N PHE A 124 -5.62 -17.16 1.20
CA PHE A 124 -4.61 -16.46 1.99
C PHE A 124 -3.19 -16.81 1.54
N ALA A 125 -2.87 -18.12 1.37
CA ALA A 125 -1.57 -18.58 0.91
C ALA A 125 -1.19 -18.00 -0.46
N ARG A 126 -2.15 -17.92 -1.40
CA ARG A 126 -1.94 -17.29 -2.70
C ARG A 126 -1.58 -15.81 -2.59
N ARG A 127 -2.17 -15.06 -1.66
CA ARG A 127 -1.81 -13.65 -1.42
C ARG A 127 -0.39 -13.49 -0.90
N ILE A 128 0.03 -14.37 -0.01
CA ILE A 128 1.40 -14.41 0.47
C ILE A 128 2.37 -14.72 -0.68
N ASP A 129 2.06 -15.71 -1.51
CA ASP A 129 2.87 -16.05 -2.69
C ASP A 129 2.98 -14.85 -3.65
N TRP A 130 1.88 -14.18 -3.95
CA TRP A 130 1.89 -12.97 -4.80
C TRP A 130 2.70 -11.83 -4.19
N ALA A 131 2.68 -11.65 -2.87
CA ALA A 131 3.52 -10.64 -2.22
C ALA A 131 5.02 -10.95 -2.40
N PHE A 132 5.43 -12.22 -2.24
CA PHE A 132 6.81 -12.63 -2.51
C PHE A 132 7.19 -12.49 -3.98
N ARG A 133 6.29 -12.83 -4.91
CA ARG A 133 6.52 -12.64 -6.35
C ARG A 133 6.67 -11.17 -6.70
N THR A 134 5.82 -10.30 -6.17
CA THR A 134 5.92 -8.85 -6.35
C THR A 134 7.27 -8.33 -5.88
N MET A 135 7.73 -8.74 -4.69
CA MET A 135 9.06 -8.38 -4.20
C MET A 135 10.18 -8.91 -5.10
N ALA A 136 10.08 -10.17 -5.54
CA ALA A 136 11.12 -10.80 -6.35
C ALA A 136 11.27 -10.15 -7.74
N ILE A 137 10.16 -9.82 -8.39
CA ILE A 137 10.16 -9.13 -9.68
C ILE A 137 10.80 -7.75 -9.53
N ASN A 138 10.31 -6.95 -8.59
CA ASN A 138 10.86 -5.62 -8.35
C ASN A 138 12.34 -5.63 -7.90
N HIS A 139 12.75 -6.67 -7.16
CA HIS A 139 14.15 -6.82 -6.77
C HIS A 139 15.10 -7.09 -7.94
N ARG A 140 14.59 -7.73 -9.01
CA ARG A 140 15.36 -7.96 -10.25
C ARG A 140 15.60 -6.66 -11.01
N ASP A 141 14.60 -5.75 -10.99
CA ASP A 141 14.72 -4.46 -11.66
C ASP A 141 15.62 -3.51 -10.89
N GLU A 142 15.43 -3.42 -9.58
CA GLU A 142 16.28 -2.66 -8.67
C GLU A 142 16.26 -3.29 -7.27
N SER A 143 17.44 -3.45 -6.68
CA SER A 143 17.57 -4.01 -5.32
C SER A 143 16.72 -3.24 -4.32
N LEU A 144 15.82 -3.95 -3.60
CA LEU A 144 14.99 -3.37 -2.55
C LEU A 144 15.81 -2.69 -1.45
N TRP A 145 17.04 -3.19 -1.17
CA TRP A 145 17.96 -2.55 -0.23
C TRP A 145 18.47 -1.21 -0.74
N HIS A 146 18.74 -1.12 -2.04
CA HIS A 146 19.15 0.14 -2.67
C HIS A 146 18.01 1.15 -2.61
N ARG A 147 16.79 0.77 -2.96
CA ARG A 147 15.58 1.59 -2.84
C ARG A 147 15.37 2.09 -1.42
N ARG A 148 15.44 1.20 -0.43
CA ARG A 148 15.31 1.56 0.98
C ARG A 148 16.37 2.56 1.43
N ARG A 149 17.64 2.39 1.01
CA ARG A 149 18.69 3.35 1.32
C ARG A 149 18.39 4.74 0.75
N ARG A 150 17.91 4.82 -0.47
CA ARG A 150 17.49 6.09 -1.09
C ARG A 150 16.37 6.76 -0.28
N TRP A 151 15.33 6.01 0.12
CA TRP A 151 14.25 6.50 0.97
C TRP A 151 14.73 7.05 2.32
N THR A 152 15.64 6.33 2.98
CA THR A 152 16.17 6.77 4.28
C THR A 152 17.14 7.94 4.16
N ALA A 153 17.85 8.07 3.07
CA ALA A 153 18.73 9.21 2.80
C ALA A 153 17.93 10.50 2.57
N THR A 154 16.87 10.43 1.76
CA THR A 154 16.00 11.59 1.48
C THR A 154 15.34 12.12 2.77
N ARG A 155 14.88 11.23 3.65
CA ARG A 155 14.32 11.64 4.94
C ARG A 155 15.29 12.30 5.91
N ARG A 156 16.58 11.98 5.79
CA ARG A 156 17.64 12.57 6.64
C ARG A 156 18.16 13.91 6.09
N GLY A 157 18.02 14.12 4.80
CA GLY A 157 18.41 15.37 4.14
C GLY A 157 17.40 16.49 4.30
N ASP A 158 16.16 16.16 4.70
CA ASP A 158 15.07 17.13 4.96
C ASP A 158 15.03 17.59 6.44
N ALA A 159 15.96 17.16 7.27
CA ALA A 159 16.13 17.54 8.67
C ALA A 159 17.35 18.47 8.83
#